data_5c128229db7d933eaea85b9660f28c40
#
_entry.id   5c128229db7d933eaea85b9660f28c40
#
_cell.length_a   1.000
_cell.length_b   1.000
_cell.length_c   1.000
_cell.angle_alpha   90.00
_cell.angle_beta   90.00
_cell.angle_gamma   90.00
#
_symmetry.space_group_name_H-M   'P 1'
#
loop_
_entity.id
_entity.type
_entity.pdbx_description
1 polymer ?
#
loop_
_entity_poly.entity_id
_entity_poly.type
_entity_poly.pdbx_seq_one_letter_code
_entity_poly.pdbx_strand_id
1 'polypeptide(L)'
;MKDDSVYLSHIFEKTSRILEVTASLSFEEFESNYLVSDSVIRSLEVIGEASNKLSDSFRSENPDIPIRQMVGLRNILIHAYSDVDLKRVWLIAKTNVPTLHEQVKSLLGRE
;
A
#
# COMPACT_ATOMS: atom_id res chain seq x y z
N MET A 1 -16.17 -16.72 -6.78
CA MET A 1 -15.68 -15.33 -6.89
C MET A 1 -15.36 -14.79 -5.50
N LYS A 2 -14.20 -14.18 -5.35
CA LYS A 2 -13.83 -13.57 -4.08
C LYS A 2 -14.56 -12.24 -3.93
N ASP A 3 -15.03 -11.94 -2.74
CA ASP A 3 -15.66 -10.66 -2.48
C ASP A 3 -14.61 -9.61 -2.07
N ASP A 4 -15.05 -8.37 -1.97
CA ASP A 4 -14.15 -7.25 -1.68
C ASP A 4 -13.44 -7.37 -0.33
N SER A 5 -14.04 -8.05 0.65
CA SER A 5 -13.43 -8.17 1.97
C SER A 5 -12.10 -8.92 1.94
N VAL A 6 -11.94 -9.86 1.01
CA VAL A 6 -10.68 -10.60 0.85
C VAL A 6 -9.57 -9.64 0.43
N TYR A 7 -9.86 -8.78 -0.55
CA TYR A 7 -8.87 -7.82 -1.05
C TYR A 7 -8.60 -6.71 -0.04
N LEU A 8 -9.63 -6.27 0.67
CA LEU A 8 -9.45 -5.30 1.76
C LEU A 8 -8.57 -5.87 2.87
N SER A 9 -8.72 -7.17 3.19
CA SER A 9 -7.87 -7.82 4.17
C SER A 9 -6.41 -7.87 3.71
N HIS A 10 -6.16 -8.10 2.42
CA HIS A 10 -4.80 -8.06 1.87
C HIS A 10 -4.20 -6.65 2.00
N ILE A 11 -4.99 -5.63 1.70
CA ILE A 11 -4.54 -4.24 1.82
C ILE A 11 -4.24 -3.92 3.29
N PHE A 12 -5.11 -4.34 4.20
CA PHE A 12 -4.91 -4.12 5.63
C PHE A 12 -3.62 -4.78 6.11
N GLU A 13 -3.38 -6.02 5.72
CA GLU A 13 -2.17 -6.76 6.10
C GLU A 13 -0.90 -6.06 5.61
N LYS A 14 -0.91 -5.60 4.35
CA LYS A 14 0.29 -5.00 3.77
C LYS A 14 0.53 -3.58 4.27
N THR A 15 -0.52 -2.79 4.49
CA THR A 15 -0.35 -1.47 5.11
C THR A 15 0.15 -1.62 6.54
N SER A 16 -0.35 -2.61 7.29
CA SER A 16 0.14 -2.89 8.64
C SER A 16 1.63 -3.22 8.64
N ARG A 17 2.07 -4.04 7.68
CA ARG A 17 3.47 -4.41 7.56
C ARG A 17 4.36 -3.21 7.25
N ILE A 18 3.92 -2.35 6.32
CA ILE A 18 4.69 -1.15 5.99
C ILE A 18 4.85 -0.25 7.22
N LEU A 19 3.76 -0.03 7.95
CA LEU A 19 3.79 0.80 9.15
C LEU A 19 4.75 0.22 10.20
N GLU A 20 4.69 -1.10 10.38
CA GLU A 20 5.54 -1.80 11.36
C GLU A 20 7.03 -1.65 11.03
N VAL A 21 7.42 -1.93 9.77
CA VAL A 21 8.85 -1.95 9.42
C VAL A 21 9.44 -0.57 9.26
N THR A 22 8.63 0.49 9.10
CA THR A 22 9.13 1.85 8.92
C THR A 22 9.00 2.71 10.18
N ALA A 23 8.33 2.21 11.23
CA ALA A 23 7.94 3.03 12.38
C ALA A 23 9.10 3.73 13.08
N SER A 24 10.23 3.05 13.22
CA SER A 24 11.37 3.57 13.97
C SER A 24 12.55 3.98 13.08
N LEU A 25 12.34 4.02 11.76
CA LEU A 25 13.43 4.31 10.83
C LEU A 25 13.41 5.76 10.36
N SER A 26 14.60 6.30 10.12
CA SER A 26 14.78 7.51 9.33
C SER A 26 14.79 7.13 7.84
N PHE A 27 14.68 8.15 6.97
CA PHE A 27 14.82 7.90 5.54
C PHE A 27 16.19 7.29 5.22
N GLU A 28 17.25 7.80 5.84
CA GLU A 28 18.61 7.30 5.60
C GLU A 28 18.74 5.83 5.96
N GLU A 29 18.14 5.41 7.07
CA GLU A 29 18.12 4.00 7.47
C GLU A 29 17.32 3.16 6.50
N PHE A 30 16.17 3.67 6.05
CA PHE A 30 15.33 3.00 5.06
C PHE A 30 16.09 2.82 3.75
N GLU A 31 16.70 3.87 3.26
CA GLU A 31 17.42 3.85 1.99
C GLU A 31 18.61 2.88 2.02
N SER A 32 19.31 2.80 3.14
CA SER A 32 20.49 1.95 3.26
C SER A 32 20.19 0.49 3.59
N ASN A 33 18.93 0.16 3.89
CA ASN A 33 18.54 -1.21 4.24
C ASN A 33 17.63 -1.78 3.17
N TYR A 34 18.24 -2.46 2.18
CA TYR A 34 17.46 -2.98 1.06
C TYR A 34 16.45 -4.06 1.49
N LEU A 35 16.67 -4.76 2.59
CA LEU A 35 15.69 -5.73 3.06
C LEU A 35 14.38 -5.04 3.45
N VAL A 36 14.47 -3.88 4.06
CA VAL A 36 13.28 -3.10 4.42
C VAL A 36 12.69 -2.42 3.19
N SER A 37 13.51 -1.74 2.38
CA SER A 37 12.99 -1.01 1.22
C SER A 37 12.34 -1.97 0.21
N ASP A 38 12.95 -3.12 -0.04
CA ASP A 38 12.36 -4.13 -0.92
C ASP A 38 11.04 -4.67 -0.36
N SER A 39 10.97 -4.88 0.95
CA SER A 39 9.74 -5.32 1.62
C SER A 39 8.62 -4.30 1.45
N VAL A 40 8.94 -3.02 1.61
CA VAL A 40 7.94 -1.94 1.44
C VAL A 40 7.48 -1.86 -0.01
N ILE A 41 8.41 -1.92 -0.97
CA ILE A 41 8.07 -1.89 -2.39
C ILE A 41 7.15 -3.07 -2.73
N ARG A 42 7.51 -4.28 -2.31
CA ARG A 42 6.67 -5.45 -2.57
C ARG A 42 5.29 -5.31 -1.94
N SER A 43 5.21 -4.78 -0.72
CA SER A 43 3.92 -4.54 -0.06
C SER A 43 3.07 -3.54 -0.83
N LEU A 44 3.67 -2.47 -1.36
CA LEU A 44 2.95 -1.50 -2.18
C LEU A 44 2.44 -2.13 -3.48
N GLU A 45 3.22 -3.02 -4.10
CA GLU A 45 2.78 -3.75 -5.29
C GLU A 45 1.56 -4.62 -4.98
N VAL A 46 1.58 -5.32 -3.86
CA VAL A 46 0.45 -6.17 -3.45
C VAL A 46 -0.78 -5.30 -3.16
N ILE A 47 -0.60 -4.16 -2.51
CA ILE A 47 -1.70 -3.23 -2.25
C ILE A 47 -2.34 -2.78 -3.57
N GLY A 48 -1.54 -2.43 -4.57
CA GLY A 48 -2.05 -2.05 -5.88
C GLY A 48 -2.76 -3.19 -6.58
N GLU A 49 -2.22 -4.40 -6.49
CA GLU A 49 -2.83 -5.59 -7.05
C GLU A 49 -4.20 -5.86 -6.44
N ALA A 50 -4.29 -5.84 -5.11
CA ALA A 50 -5.55 -6.05 -4.39
C ALA A 50 -6.54 -4.93 -4.71
N SER A 51 -6.07 -3.68 -4.76
CA SER A 51 -6.91 -2.53 -5.09
C SER A 51 -7.55 -2.69 -6.47
N ASN A 52 -6.78 -3.21 -7.42
CA ASN A 52 -7.27 -3.40 -8.79
C ASN A 52 -8.39 -4.45 -8.87
N LYS A 53 -8.49 -5.32 -7.89
CA LYS A 53 -9.50 -6.37 -7.85
C LYS A 53 -10.77 -6.00 -7.12
N LEU A 54 -10.82 -4.82 -6.51
CA LEU A 54 -12.03 -4.33 -5.86
C LEU A 54 -13.12 -4.07 -6.89
N SER A 55 -14.37 -4.37 -6.52
CA SER A 55 -15.50 -4.27 -7.44
C SER A 55 -15.82 -2.83 -7.80
N ASP A 56 -16.53 -2.66 -8.93
CA ASP A 56 -16.98 -1.34 -9.35
C ASP A 56 -17.97 -0.74 -8.34
N SER A 57 -18.83 -1.56 -7.74
CA SER A 57 -19.76 -1.08 -6.73
C SER A 57 -19.02 -0.59 -5.48
N PHE A 58 -17.97 -1.31 -5.06
CA PHE A 58 -17.16 -0.86 -3.94
C PHE A 58 -16.51 0.50 -4.23
N ARG A 59 -15.95 0.66 -5.43
CA ARG A 59 -15.29 1.91 -5.82
C ARG A 59 -16.26 3.07 -5.82
N SER A 60 -17.48 2.85 -6.32
CA SER A 60 -18.52 3.88 -6.34
C SER A 60 -18.96 4.30 -4.94
N GLU A 61 -19.05 3.33 -4.03
CA GLU A 61 -19.50 3.57 -2.66
C GLU A 61 -18.40 4.17 -1.77
N ASN A 62 -17.14 4.05 -2.18
CA ASN A 62 -15.99 4.48 -1.37
C ASN A 62 -15.04 5.35 -2.18
N PRO A 63 -15.51 6.52 -2.66
CA PRO A 63 -14.68 7.37 -3.54
C PRO A 63 -13.46 7.97 -2.83
N ASP A 64 -13.43 7.98 -1.51
CA ASP A 64 -12.31 8.52 -0.73
C ASP A 64 -11.10 7.59 -0.73
N ILE A 65 -11.28 6.32 -1.08
CA ILE A 65 -10.17 5.38 -1.13
C ILE A 65 -9.42 5.57 -2.45
N PRO A 66 -8.09 5.82 -2.41
CA PRO A 66 -7.32 6.19 -3.61
C PRO A 66 -6.94 4.97 -4.46
N ILE A 67 -7.96 4.23 -4.96
CA ILE A 67 -7.73 2.97 -5.69
C ILE A 67 -6.92 3.21 -6.96
N ARG A 68 -7.29 4.21 -7.76
CA ARG A 68 -6.59 4.50 -9.01
C ARG A 68 -5.12 4.83 -8.77
N GLN A 69 -4.85 5.62 -7.73
CA GLN A 69 -3.48 5.99 -7.38
C GLN A 69 -2.66 4.78 -6.95
N MET A 70 -3.26 3.86 -6.19
CA MET A 70 -2.56 2.65 -5.74
C MET A 70 -2.26 1.71 -6.92
N VAL A 71 -3.21 1.57 -7.85
CA VAL A 71 -2.99 0.76 -9.06
C VAL A 71 -1.90 1.39 -9.93
N GLY A 72 -1.93 2.71 -10.10
CA GLY A 72 -0.92 3.42 -10.87
C GLY A 72 0.47 3.27 -10.27
N LEU A 73 0.58 3.36 -8.96
CA LEU A 73 1.86 3.17 -8.27
C LEU A 73 2.39 1.76 -8.47
N ARG A 74 1.54 0.75 -8.33
CA ARG A 74 1.92 -0.65 -8.59
C ARG A 74 2.52 -0.81 -9.98
N ASN A 75 1.88 -0.20 -10.99
CA ASN A 75 2.37 -0.29 -12.37
C ASN A 75 3.75 0.36 -12.52
N ILE A 76 3.96 1.50 -11.88
CA ILE A 76 5.26 2.18 -11.89
C ILE A 76 6.33 1.30 -11.23
N LEU A 77 6.04 0.74 -10.07
CA LEU A 77 7.01 -0.06 -9.31
C LEU A 77 7.41 -1.32 -10.05
N ILE A 78 6.47 -2.00 -10.70
CA ILE A 78 6.75 -3.23 -11.43
C ILE A 78 7.63 -2.95 -12.64
N HIS A 79 7.38 -1.85 -13.35
CA HIS A 79 8.13 -1.55 -14.58
C HIS A 79 9.46 -0.84 -14.32
N ALA A 80 9.63 -0.20 -13.17
CA ALA A 80 10.84 0.55 -12.84
C ALA A 80 11.71 -0.17 -11.81
N TYR A 81 11.69 -1.49 -11.81
CA TYR A 81 12.34 -2.29 -10.76
C TYR A 81 13.83 -1.99 -10.55
N SER A 82 14.51 -1.51 -11.58
CA SER A 82 15.96 -1.21 -11.49
C SER A 82 16.23 0.27 -11.18
N ASP A 83 15.20 1.10 -11.07
CA ASP A 83 15.37 2.55 -10.93
C ASP A 83 14.22 3.14 -10.12
N VAL A 84 13.94 2.53 -8.96
CA VAL A 84 12.86 2.97 -8.08
C VAL A 84 13.33 4.19 -7.26
N ASP A 85 12.49 5.23 -7.24
CA ASP A 85 12.73 6.43 -6.43
C ASP A 85 12.37 6.12 -4.97
N LEU A 86 13.37 5.77 -4.17
CA LEU A 86 13.17 5.40 -2.76
C LEU A 86 12.64 6.56 -1.92
N LYS A 87 12.97 7.80 -2.27
CA LYS A 87 12.42 8.97 -1.55
C LYS A 87 10.91 9.04 -1.71
N ARG A 88 10.42 8.81 -2.93
CA ARG A 88 8.99 8.79 -3.21
C ARG A 88 8.31 7.64 -2.46
N VAL A 89 8.92 6.44 -2.48
CA VAL A 89 8.40 5.29 -1.75
C VAL A 89 8.29 5.60 -0.26
N TRP A 90 9.33 6.20 0.31
CA TRP A 90 9.35 6.60 1.72
C TRP A 90 8.22 7.57 2.05
N LEU A 91 8.05 8.60 1.22
CA LEU A 91 6.99 9.60 1.45
C LEU A 91 5.61 8.95 1.40
N ILE A 92 5.38 8.02 0.47
CA ILE A 92 4.13 7.29 0.38
C ILE A 92 3.91 6.44 1.63
N ALA A 93 4.95 5.75 2.09
CA ALA A 93 4.87 4.91 3.29
C ALA A 93 4.53 5.73 4.54
N LYS A 94 5.01 6.95 4.62
CA LYS A 94 4.83 7.79 5.82
C LYS A 94 3.59 8.69 5.76
N THR A 95 3.04 8.96 4.59
CA THR A 95 1.89 9.86 4.44
C THR A 95 0.64 9.17 3.91
N ASN A 96 0.73 8.47 2.78
CA ASN A 96 -0.45 7.86 2.14
C ASN A 96 -0.86 6.54 2.81
N VAL A 97 0.11 5.72 3.19
CA VAL A 97 -0.16 4.41 3.77
C VAL A 97 -0.91 4.51 5.11
N PRO A 98 -0.54 5.39 6.05
CA PRO A 98 -1.29 5.51 7.28
C PRO A 98 -2.77 5.85 7.08
N THR A 99 -3.09 6.74 6.14
CA THR A 99 -4.46 7.10 5.84
C THR A 99 -5.22 5.93 5.24
N LEU A 100 -4.63 5.25 4.26
CA LEU A 100 -5.24 4.07 3.64
C LEU A 100 -5.47 2.98 4.67
N HIS A 101 -4.50 2.76 5.55
CA HIS A 101 -4.60 1.77 6.61
C HIS A 101 -5.84 2.02 7.49
N GLU A 102 -6.04 3.26 7.93
CA GLU A 102 -7.19 3.61 8.77
C GLU A 102 -8.50 3.48 8.01
N GLN A 103 -8.54 3.85 6.75
CA GLN A 103 -9.75 3.70 5.91
C GLN A 103 -10.16 2.24 5.82
N VAL A 104 -9.20 1.36 5.50
CA VAL A 104 -9.48 -0.07 5.33
C VAL A 104 -9.81 -0.73 6.66
N LYS A 105 -9.10 -0.34 7.71
CA LYS A 105 -9.36 -0.83 9.08
C LYS A 105 -10.81 -0.57 9.48
N SER A 106 -11.29 0.64 9.22
CA SER A 106 -12.66 1.04 9.52
C SER A 106 -13.67 0.20 8.73
N LEU A 107 -13.42 -0.01 7.43
CA LEU A 107 -14.31 -0.79 6.57
C LEU A 107 -14.38 -2.26 6.99
N LEU A 108 -13.29 -2.80 7.52
CA LEU A 108 -13.26 -4.18 8.01
C LEU A 108 -13.79 -4.32 9.43
N GLY A 109 -14.10 -3.20 10.09
CA GLY A 109 -14.58 -3.21 11.49
C GLY A 109 -13.50 -3.59 12.49
N ARG A 110 -12.24 -3.37 12.17
CA ARG A 110 -11.13 -3.70 13.06
C ARG A 110 -10.75 -2.52 13.94
N GLU A 111 -10.32 -2.82 15.16
CA GLU A 111 -9.91 -1.84 16.16
C GLU A 111 -8.40 -1.61 16.15
#